data_1fce3ea94b9e2c2c456ee4d74539cf84
#
_entry.id   1fce3ea94b9e2c2c456ee4d74539cf84
#
_cell.length_a   1.000
_cell.length_b   1.000
_cell.length_c   1.000
_cell.angle_alpha   90.00
_cell.angle_beta   90.00
_cell.angle_gamma   90.00
#
_symmetry.space_group_name_H-M   'P 1'
#
loop_
_entity.id
_entity.type
_entity.pdbx_description
1 polymer ?
#
loop_
_entity_poly.entity_id
_entity_poly.type
_entity_poly.pdbx_seq_one_letter_code
_entity_poly.pdbx_strand_id
1 'polypeptide(L)'
;MAIVKMKPTSAGRRGMVRVVTEGLHKGAPYAPLLEKKNSTAGRNNNGHITTRHKGGGHKHHYRVVDFKRNKDGIPAKVERIEYDPNRTAFIALLCYADGERRYIIAPRGIQAGAVLVSGAEAAIKVGNTLPIRNIPVGTTIHCIEMKPGKGAQIARSAGASAVLLAKEGAYAQVRLRSGEVRKINVDCRATIGEVGNEEQSLKKIGKAGANRWRGIRPTVRGVVMNPVDHPHGGGEGRTGEAREPVGPWGTPAKGYRT
;
A
#
# COMPACT_ATOMS: atom_id res chain seq x y z
N MET A 1 -16.61 2.78 -10.70
CA MET A 1 -16.48 3.70 -9.54
C MET A 1 -16.48 5.12 -10.05
N ALA A 2 -17.13 6.04 -9.34
CA ALA A 2 -17.28 7.41 -9.80
C ALA A 2 -16.25 8.34 -9.16
N ILE A 3 -15.57 9.15 -9.98
CA ILE A 3 -14.75 10.26 -9.53
C ILE A 3 -15.64 11.50 -9.48
N VAL A 4 -15.72 12.13 -8.32
CA VAL A 4 -16.52 13.34 -8.11
C VAL A 4 -15.61 14.54 -7.84
N LYS A 5 -15.67 15.53 -8.73
CA LYS A 5 -15.09 16.86 -8.48
C LYS A 5 -16.03 17.61 -7.53
N MET A 6 -15.46 18.20 -6.49
CA MET A 6 -16.25 18.96 -5.52
C MET A 6 -16.62 20.34 -6.07
N LYS A 7 -17.78 20.87 -5.68
CA LYS A 7 -18.19 22.24 -6.00
C LYS A 7 -17.15 23.24 -5.45
N PRO A 8 -16.74 24.26 -6.20
CA PRO A 8 -15.68 25.21 -5.83
C PRO A 8 -16.17 26.28 -4.84
N THR A 9 -16.74 25.86 -3.72
CA THR A 9 -17.29 26.75 -2.70
C THR A 9 -16.24 27.40 -1.78
N SER A 10 -15.02 26.87 -1.79
CA SER A 10 -13.87 27.42 -1.06
C SER A 10 -12.56 27.10 -1.78
N ALA A 11 -11.48 27.79 -1.45
CA ALA A 11 -10.16 27.55 -2.04
C ALA A 11 -9.72 26.08 -1.91
N GLY A 12 -9.96 25.45 -0.76
CA GLY A 12 -9.63 24.04 -0.52
C GLY A 12 -10.51 23.05 -1.29
N ARG A 13 -11.75 23.40 -1.61
CA ARG A 13 -12.67 22.54 -2.36
C ARG A 13 -12.52 22.67 -3.88
N ARG A 14 -12.02 23.80 -4.38
CA ARG A 14 -11.84 24.06 -5.82
C ARG A 14 -11.02 22.97 -6.52
N GLY A 15 -9.93 22.53 -5.92
CA GLY A 15 -9.08 21.47 -6.47
C GLY A 15 -9.33 20.07 -5.90
N MET A 16 -10.40 19.88 -5.12
CA MET A 16 -10.67 18.62 -4.43
C MET A 16 -11.39 17.63 -5.34
N VAL A 17 -10.84 16.40 -5.41
CA VAL A 17 -11.44 15.27 -6.11
C VAL A 17 -11.61 14.12 -5.11
N ARG A 18 -12.81 13.57 -5.05
CA ARG A 18 -13.12 12.39 -4.22
C ARG A 18 -13.38 11.19 -5.09
N VAL A 19 -12.98 10.03 -4.59
CA VAL A 19 -13.43 8.74 -5.11
C VAL A 19 -14.63 8.32 -4.27
N VAL A 20 -15.73 7.99 -4.92
CA VAL A 20 -16.93 7.44 -4.28
C VAL A 20 -16.83 5.92 -4.41
N THR A 21 -16.81 5.24 -3.30
CA THR A 21 -16.79 3.78 -3.23
C THR A 21 -18.13 3.30 -2.71
N GLU A 22 -18.82 2.56 -3.56
CA GLU A 22 -20.04 1.85 -3.20
C GLU A 22 -19.67 0.50 -2.56
N GLY A 23 -20.55 -0.03 -1.70
CA GLY A 23 -20.36 -1.36 -1.11
C GLY A 23 -19.39 -1.46 0.07
N LEU A 24 -18.79 -0.35 0.53
CA LEU A 24 -18.00 -0.37 1.76
C LEU A 24 -18.89 -0.42 3.01
N HIS A 25 -18.48 -1.26 3.95
CA HIS A 25 -19.09 -1.32 5.28
C HIS A 25 -18.91 0.04 6.01
N LYS A 26 -20.02 0.58 6.51
CA LYS A 26 -20.06 1.88 7.21
C LYS A 26 -19.98 1.76 8.73
N GLY A 27 -20.08 0.54 9.26
CA GLY A 27 -20.03 0.26 10.70
C GLY A 27 -18.60 0.20 11.27
N ALA A 28 -18.52 -0.17 12.54
CA ALA A 28 -17.25 -0.36 13.24
C ALA A 28 -16.47 -1.54 12.63
N PRO A 29 -15.11 -1.45 12.62
CA PRO A 29 -14.28 -2.58 12.25
C PRO A 29 -14.38 -3.73 13.26
N TYR A 30 -13.96 -4.93 12.86
CA TYR A 30 -14.00 -6.10 13.73
C TYR A 30 -12.99 -5.96 14.88
N ALA A 31 -13.50 -5.79 16.10
CA ALA A 31 -12.71 -5.43 17.29
C ALA A 31 -11.55 -6.40 17.61
N PRO A 32 -11.72 -7.74 17.54
CA PRO A 32 -10.65 -8.69 17.88
C PRO A 32 -9.40 -8.58 16.98
N LEU A 33 -9.53 -7.99 15.79
CA LEU A 33 -8.41 -7.78 14.85
C LEU A 33 -7.87 -6.34 14.85
N LEU A 34 -8.16 -5.58 15.91
CA LEU A 34 -7.65 -4.21 16.09
C LEU A 34 -6.54 -4.16 17.12
N GLU A 35 -5.45 -3.52 16.75
CA GLU A 35 -4.33 -3.22 17.65
C GLU A 35 -4.13 -1.72 17.82
N LYS A 36 -3.65 -1.33 19.00
CA LYS A 36 -3.27 0.05 19.25
C LYS A 36 -2.07 0.43 18.39
N LYS A 37 -2.18 1.52 17.64
CA LYS A 37 -1.08 2.06 16.83
C LYS A 37 -0.54 3.32 17.48
N ASN A 38 0.61 3.21 18.13
CA ASN A 38 1.33 4.36 18.65
C ASN A 38 2.10 5.04 17.50
N SER A 39 2.10 6.39 17.50
CA SER A 39 2.89 7.17 16.54
C SER A 39 4.23 7.53 17.16
N THR A 40 5.31 7.14 16.51
CA THR A 40 6.68 7.53 16.88
C THR A 40 7.10 8.85 16.24
N ALA A 41 6.23 9.44 15.40
CA ALA A 41 6.50 10.70 14.70
C ALA A 41 7.85 10.73 13.94
N GLY A 42 8.26 9.58 13.40
CA GLY A 42 9.51 9.43 12.64
C GLY A 42 10.77 9.34 13.50
N ARG A 43 10.66 9.20 14.83
CA ARG A 43 11.79 9.05 15.75
C ARG A 43 12.16 7.58 15.90
N ASN A 44 13.46 7.33 16.13
CA ASN A 44 14.01 6.03 16.51
C ASN A 44 13.92 5.83 18.03
N ASN A 45 14.52 4.74 18.53
CA ASN A 45 14.60 4.43 19.96
C ASN A 45 15.38 5.45 20.77
N ASN A 46 16.31 6.20 20.15
CA ASN A 46 17.10 7.28 20.78
C ASN A 46 16.42 8.66 20.69
N GLY A 47 15.19 8.74 20.16
CA GLY A 47 14.45 10.00 20.01
C GLY A 47 14.87 10.85 18.81
N HIS A 48 15.86 10.44 18.02
CA HIS A 48 16.31 11.15 16.83
C HIS A 48 15.39 10.94 15.64
N ILE A 49 15.19 11.99 14.83
CA ILE A 49 14.38 11.90 13.61
C ILE A 49 15.16 11.13 12.53
N THR A 50 14.73 9.91 12.25
CA THR A 50 15.28 9.06 11.17
C THR A 50 14.41 9.06 9.92
N THR A 51 13.13 9.37 10.06
CA THR A 51 12.19 9.52 8.94
C THR A 51 11.54 10.89 9.03
N ARG A 52 11.94 11.79 8.14
CA ARG A 52 11.40 13.16 8.11
C ARG A 52 9.94 13.20 7.64
N HIS A 53 9.27 14.32 7.88
CA HIS A 53 7.91 14.64 7.43
C HIS A 53 6.84 13.69 7.99
N LYS A 54 7.09 13.07 9.13
CA LYS A 54 6.14 12.23 9.87
C LYS A 54 5.73 12.89 11.18
N GLY A 55 4.48 12.73 11.57
CA GLY A 55 3.97 13.17 12.87
C GLY A 55 2.63 13.89 12.81
N GLY A 56 1.98 13.97 13.94
CA GLY A 56 0.59 14.42 14.06
C GLY A 56 -0.35 13.42 13.38
N GLY A 57 -1.46 13.92 12.89
CA GLY A 57 -2.47 13.11 12.21
C GLY A 57 -3.54 12.59 13.14
N HIS A 58 -4.62 12.09 12.52
CA HIS A 58 -5.75 11.53 13.25
C HIS A 58 -5.38 10.19 13.90
N LYS A 59 -5.80 9.99 15.16
CA LYS A 59 -5.59 8.73 15.88
C LYS A 59 -6.40 7.60 15.23
N HIS A 60 -5.76 6.45 15.01
CA HIS A 60 -6.41 5.29 14.42
C HIS A 60 -5.77 3.98 14.92
N HIS A 61 -6.54 2.89 14.86
CA HIS A 61 -6.06 1.55 15.18
C HIS A 61 -5.44 0.88 13.95
N TYR A 62 -4.49 -0.01 14.20
CA TYR A 62 -3.99 -0.93 13.18
C TYR A 62 -5.00 -2.08 12.99
N ARG A 63 -5.14 -2.58 11.76
CA ARG A 63 -5.90 -3.79 11.44
C ARG A 63 -4.90 -4.89 11.18
N VAL A 64 -5.02 -5.98 11.95
CA VAL A 64 -4.21 -7.18 11.73
C VAL A 64 -4.67 -7.83 10.42
N VAL A 65 -3.81 -7.78 9.42
CA VAL A 65 -4.09 -8.34 8.09
C VAL A 65 -3.26 -9.59 7.90
N ASP A 66 -3.90 -10.66 7.45
CA ASP A 66 -3.26 -11.92 7.12
C ASP A 66 -2.51 -11.80 5.78
N PHE A 67 -1.21 -11.57 5.87
CA PHE A 67 -0.32 -11.56 4.71
C PHE A 67 0.25 -12.94 4.37
N LYS A 68 0.09 -13.94 5.25
CA LYS A 68 0.64 -15.27 5.03
C LYS A 68 -0.31 -16.18 4.27
N ARG A 69 -1.63 -16.01 4.50
CA ARG A 69 -2.66 -16.85 3.90
C ARG A 69 -2.36 -18.34 4.03
N ASN A 70 -1.90 -18.74 5.22
CA ASN A 70 -1.41 -20.09 5.54
C ASN A 70 -2.50 -21.07 5.97
N LYS A 71 -3.77 -20.75 5.82
CA LYS A 71 -4.92 -21.61 6.14
C LYS A 71 -5.37 -22.30 4.87
N ASP A 72 -4.68 -23.40 4.55
CA ASP A 72 -4.85 -24.10 3.29
C ASP A 72 -6.08 -25.04 3.30
N GLY A 73 -6.74 -25.17 2.16
CA GLY A 73 -7.86 -26.07 1.94
C GLY A 73 -9.20 -25.65 2.60
N ILE A 74 -9.18 -24.69 3.53
CA ILE A 74 -10.38 -24.26 4.24
C ILE A 74 -11.02 -23.08 3.51
N PRO A 75 -12.27 -23.22 3.02
CA PRO A 75 -12.96 -22.12 2.36
C PRO A 75 -13.30 -20.99 3.34
N ALA A 76 -13.15 -19.76 2.87
CA ALA A 76 -13.49 -18.55 3.62
C ALA A 76 -14.48 -17.70 2.84
N LYS A 77 -15.56 -17.28 3.47
CA LYS A 77 -16.57 -16.38 2.90
C LYS A 77 -16.20 -14.93 3.21
N VAL A 78 -16.26 -14.06 2.21
CA VAL A 78 -16.13 -12.61 2.41
C VAL A 78 -17.39 -12.09 3.10
N GLU A 79 -17.28 -11.67 4.35
CA GLU A 79 -18.41 -11.09 5.08
C GLU A 79 -18.69 -9.66 4.60
N ARG A 80 -17.64 -8.84 4.49
CA ARG A 80 -17.74 -7.42 4.12
C ARG A 80 -16.41 -6.84 3.68
N ILE A 81 -16.46 -5.68 3.01
CA ILE A 81 -15.28 -4.90 2.62
C ILE A 81 -15.24 -3.63 3.46
N GLU A 82 -14.08 -3.32 4.02
CA GLU A 82 -13.89 -2.20 4.96
C GLU A 82 -12.82 -1.22 4.48
N TYR A 83 -12.96 0.04 4.91
CA TYR A 83 -11.92 1.06 4.79
C TYR A 83 -10.84 0.85 5.86
N ASP A 84 -9.57 0.88 5.46
CA ASP A 84 -8.43 0.87 6.39
C ASP A 84 -7.66 2.19 6.30
N PRO A 85 -7.55 2.98 7.40
CA PRO A 85 -6.79 4.22 7.43
C PRO A 85 -5.26 4.01 7.34
N ASN A 86 -4.77 2.77 7.48
CA ASN A 86 -3.34 2.45 7.47
C ASN A 86 -2.77 2.23 6.06
N ARG A 87 -3.64 2.01 5.07
CA ARG A 87 -3.25 1.69 3.69
C ARG A 87 -4.17 2.31 2.66
N THR A 88 -3.76 2.32 1.41
CA THR A 88 -4.56 2.84 0.31
C THR A 88 -5.58 1.83 -0.22
N ALA A 89 -5.29 0.55 -0.10
CA ALA A 89 -6.19 -0.55 -0.45
C ALA A 89 -7.29 -0.73 0.60
N PHE A 90 -8.46 -1.20 0.18
CA PHE A 90 -9.49 -1.70 1.10
C PHE A 90 -9.10 -3.07 1.62
N ILE A 91 -9.72 -3.47 2.73
CA ILE A 91 -9.55 -4.78 3.33
C ILE A 91 -10.88 -5.53 3.30
N ALA A 92 -10.83 -6.84 3.14
CA ALA A 92 -11.99 -7.73 3.22
C ALA A 92 -11.90 -8.56 4.49
N LEU A 93 -12.99 -8.61 5.24
CA LEU A 93 -13.14 -9.51 6.39
C LEU A 93 -13.60 -10.86 5.87
N LEU A 94 -12.80 -11.87 6.10
CA LEU A 94 -13.11 -13.27 5.80
C LEU A 94 -13.60 -13.99 7.04
N CYS A 95 -14.63 -14.83 6.88
CA CYS A 95 -15.03 -15.84 7.86
C CYS A 95 -14.75 -17.23 7.25
N TYR A 96 -13.85 -17.96 7.88
CA TYR A 96 -13.53 -19.33 7.50
C TYR A 96 -14.62 -20.29 7.96
N ALA A 97 -14.67 -21.47 7.35
CA ALA A 97 -15.68 -22.50 7.69
C ALA A 97 -15.60 -22.96 9.16
N ASP A 98 -14.44 -22.82 9.80
CA ASP A 98 -14.21 -23.11 11.22
C ASP A 98 -14.54 -21.94 12.17
N GLY A 99 -15.10 -20.83 11.66
CA GLY A 99 -15.50 -19.65 12.42
C GLY A 99 -14.39 -18.63 12.66
N GLU A 100 -13.12 -18.90 12.32
CA GLU A 100 -12.03 -17.92 12.43
C GLU A 100 -12.24 -16.78 11.45
N ARG A 101 -11.98 -15.55 11.91
CA ARG A 101 -12.03 -14.36 11.06
C ARG A 101 -10.64 -13.79 10.83
N ARG A 102 -10.35 -13.41 9.58
CA ARG A 102 -9.11 -12.72 9.20
C ARG A 102 -9.39 -11.59 8.22
N TYR A 103 -8.61 -10.51 8.31
CA TYR A 103 -8.57 -9.50 7.26
C TYR A 103 -7.58 -9.88 6.17
N ILE A 104 -7.94 -9.61 4.93
CA ILE A 104 -7.05 -9.67 3.77
C ILE A 104 -7.08 -8.34 3.00
N ILE A 105 -6.10 -8.10 2.14
CA ILE A 105 -6.18 -7.03 1.13
C ILE A 105 -7.31 -7.40 0.15
N ALA A 106 -8.25 -6.49 -0.08
CA ALA A 106 -9.36 -6.73 -0.97
C ALA A 106 -8.89 -6.70 -2.45
N PRO A 107 -9.02 -7.82 -3.19
CA PRO A 107 -8.79 -7.84 -4.63
C PRO A 107 -9.81 -6.99 -5.38
N ARG A 108 -9.46 -6.55 -6.59
CA ARG A 108 -10.38 -5.86 -7.48
C ARG A 108 -11.56 -6.78 -7.83
N GLY A 109 -12.77 -6.23 -7.79
CA GLY A 109 -14.00 -6.94 -8.16
C GLY A 109 -14.52 -7.93 -7.13
N ILE A 110 -13.87 -8.08 -5.97
CA ILE A 110 -14.38 -8.92 -4.89
C ILE A 110 -15.66 -8.32 -4.30
N GLN A 111 -16.61 -9.18 -3.96
CA GLN A 111 -17.89 -8.77 -3.35
C GLN A 111 -18.14 -9.56 -2.07
N ALA A 112 -18.98 -9.02 -1.19
CA ALA A 112 -19.47 -9.77 -0.04
C ALA A 112 -20.22 -11.04 -0.51
N GLY A 113 -20.01 -12.14 0.21
CA GLY A 113 -20.54 -13.45 -0.15
C GLY A 113 -19.61 -14.32 -1.01
N ALA A 114 -18.57 -13.75 -1.64
CA ALA A 114 -17.59 -14.53 -2.40
C ALA A 114 -16.83 -15.51 -1.50
N VAL A 115 -16.54 -16.69 -2.02
CA VAL A 115 -15.78 -17.73 -1.32
C VAL A 115 -14.37 -17.77 -1.88
N LEU A 116 -13.38 -17.71 -0.98
CA LEU A 116 -11.96 -17.71 -1.28
C LEU A 116 -11.30 -18.91 -0.62
N VAL A 117 -10.28 -19.47 -1.30
CA VAL A 117 -9.50 -20.61 -0.80
C VAL A 117 -8.01 -20.26 -0.94
N SER A 118 -7.20 -20.77 -0.02
CA SER A 118 -5.74 -20.73 -0.10
C SER A 118 -5.20 -22.15 -0.18
N GLY A 119 -4.06 -22.35 -0.82
CA GLY A 119 -3.39 -23.66 -0.90
C GLY A 119 -2.98 -24.02 -2.32
N ALA A 120 -2.25 -25.12 -2.45
CA ALA A 120 -1.69 -25.58 -3.73
C ALA A 120 -2.78 -25.98 -4.74
N GLU A 121 -3.90 -26.53 -4.26
CA GLU A 121 -5.01 -27.01 -5.08
C GLU A 121 -6.13 -25.99 -5.27
N ALA A 122 -5.93 -24.75 -4.78
CA ALA A 122 -6.94 -23.71 -4.93
C ALA A 122 -7.14 -23.37 -6.41
N ALA A 123 -8.40 -23.16 -6.81
CA ALA A 123 -8.74 -22.79 -8.19
C ALA A 123 -8.12 -21.43 -8.57
N ILE A 124 -7.79 -21.24 -9.86
CA ILE A 124 -7.26 -19.99 -10.40
C ILE A 124 -8.40 -18.97 -10.52
N LYS A 125 -8.81 -18.43 -9.36
CA LYS A 125 -9.87 -17.41 -9.26
C LYS A 125 -9.32 -16.19 -8.50
N VAL A 126 -9.83 -15.00 -8.83
CA VAL A 126 -9.45 -13.74 -8.18
C VAL A 126 -9.66 -13.84 -6.67
N GLY A 127 -8.60 -13.51 -5.90
CA GLY A 127 -8.58 -13.55 -4.44
C GLY A 127 -8.10 -14.87 -3.83
N ASN A 128 -7.99 -15.94 -4.60
CA ASN A 128 -7.36 -17.18 -4.15
C ASN A 128 -5.83 -17.02 -4.09
N THR A 129 -5.22 -17.68 -3.12
CA THR A 129 -3.77 -17.60 -2.88
C THR A 129 -3.13 -18.96 -3.06
N LEU A 130 -2.11 -19.04 -3.93
CA LEU A 130 -1.41 -20.26 -4.28
C LEU A 130 0.10 -20.07 -4.24
N PRO A 131 0.89 -21.12 -4.10
CA PRO A 131 2.30 -21.11 -4.47
C PRO A 131 2.47 -20.75 -5.95
N ILE A 132 3.48 -19.93 -6.29
CA ILE A 132 3.70 -19.45 -7.67
C ILE A 132 3.86 -20.61 -8.65
N ARG A 133 4.41 -21.75 -8.21
CA ARG A 133 4.55 -22.96 -9.05
C ARG A 133 3.23 -23.41 -9.65
N ASN A 134 2.11 -23.21 -8.95
CA ASN A 134 0.77 -23.66 -9.36
C ASN A 134 -0.02 -22.59 -10.11
N ILE A 135 0.52 -21.38 -10.26
CA ILE A 135 -0.13 -20.28 -10.99
C ILE A 135 0.29 -20.31 -12.46
N PRO A 136 -0.61 -20.28 -13.43
CA PRO A 136 -0.27 -20.22 -14.86
C PRO A 136 0.58 -18.99 -15.21
N VAL A 137 1.48 -19.13 -16.19
CA VAL A 137 2.22 -18.02 -16.79
C VAL A 137 1.24 -17.04 -17.46
N GLY A 138 1.56 -15.74 -17.44
CA GLY A 138 0.68 -14.69 -17.95
C GLY A 138 -0.35 -14.19 -16.93
N THR A 139 -0.54 -14.89 -15.80
CA THR A 139 -1.52 -14.49 -14.79
C THR A 139 -1.08 -13.21 -14.08
N THR A 140 -2.05 -12.31 -13.86
CA THR A 140 -1.88 -11.14 -12.99
C THR A 140 -2.02 -11.57 -11.54
N ILE A 141 -1.06 -11.16 -10.71
CA ILE A 141 -0.96 -11.53 -9.30
C ILE A 141 -0.67 -10.31 -8.42
N HIS A 142 -1.02 -10.40 -7.15
CA HIS A 142 -0.71 -9.38 -6.14
C HIS A 142 -0.39 -10.04 -4.79
N CYS A 143 -0.04 -9.27 -3.78
CA CYS A 143 0.32 -9.78 -2.45
C CYS A 143 1.34 -10.92 -2.54
N ILE A 144 2.48 -10.65 -3.18
CA ILE A 144 3.51 -11.65 -3.49
C ILE A 144 4.52 -11.73 -2.34
N GLU A 145 4.89 -12.93 -1.94
CA GLU A 145 5.99 -13.17 -1.01
C GLU A 145 7.35 -13.00 -1.71
N MET A 146 8.36 -12.62 -0.94
CA MET A 146 9.77 -12.61 -1.41
C MET A 146 10.56 -13.82 -0.91
N LYS A 147 10.14 -14.39 0.20
CA LYS A 147 10.68 -15.64 0.77
C LYS A 147 9.49 -16.50 1.20
N PRO A 148 9.54 -17.81 0.97
CA PRO A 148 8.45 -18.72 1.36
C PRO A 148 8.09 -18.57 2.84
N GLY A 149 6.79 -18.47 3.14
CA GLY A 149 6.26 -18.38 4.50
C GLY A 149 6.46 -17.04 5.23
N LYS A 150 7.16 -16.07 4.64
CA LYS A 150 7.38 -14.76 5.26
C LYS A 150 6.12 -13.87 5.24
N GLY A 151 5.24 -14.14 4.31
CA GLY A 151 4.05 -13.32 4.03
C GLY A 151 4.27 -12.30 2.93
N ALA A 152 3.19 -11.82 2.36
CA ALA A 152 3.18 -10.92 1.20
C ALA A 152 3.93 -9.60 1.47
N GLN A 153 4.80 -9.20 0.55
CA GLN A 153 5.60 -7.98 0.63
C GLN A 153 5.45 -7.08 -0.61
N ILE A 154 5.23 -7.65 -1.79
CA ILE A 154 5.15 -6.95 -3.07
C ILE A 154 3.68 -6.81 -3.49
N ALA A 155 3.34 -5.74 -4.23
CA ALA A 155 2.03 -5.46 -4.81
C ALA A 155 0.87 -5.50 -3.79
N ARG A 156 0.96 -4.66 -2.73
CA ARG A 156 -0.05 -4.54 -1.66
C ARG A 156 -0.83 -3.23 -1.67
N SER A 157 -0.37 -2.22 -2.40
CA SER A 157 -1.03 -0.91 -2.47
C SER A 157 -2.22 -0.94 -3.42
N ALA A 158 -3.14 0.01 -3.29
CA ALA A 158 -4.30 0.16 -4.18
C ALA A 158 -3.90 0.15 -5.66
N GLY A 159 -4.58 -0.66 -6.47
CA GLY A 159 -4.31 -0.83 -7.89
C GLY A 159 -2.96 -1.46 -8.23
N ALA A 160 -2.23 -2.00 -7.24
CA ALA A 160 -0.96 -2.67 -7.51
C ALA A 160 -1.19 -4.10 -8.01
N SER A 161 -0.36 -4.49 -8.99
CA SER A 161 -0.32 -5.84 -9.54
C SER A 161 1.07 -6.15 -10.09
N ALA A 162 1.33 -7.39 -10.40
CA ALA A 162 2.49 -7.88 -11.11
C ALA A 162 2.06 -9.01 -12.06
N VAL A 163 2.85 -9.30 -13.08
CA VAL A 163 2.55 -10.34 -14.06
C VAL A 163 3.61 -11.44 -13.97
N LEU A 164 3.18 -12.68 -13.89
CA LEU A 164 4.04 -13.85 -13.94
C LEU A 164 4.45 -14.11 -15.39
N LEU A 165 5.75 -13.90 -15.72
CA LEU A 165 6.24 -14.03 -17.10
C LEU A 165 6.71 -15.43 -17.46
N ALA A 166 7.46 -16.07 -16.56
CA ALA A 166 8.04 -17.37 -16.79
C ALA A 166 8.33 -18.09 -15.47
N LYS A 167 8.54 -19.40 -15.52
CA LYS A 167 9.01 -20.23 -14.44
C LYS A 167 10.19 -21.06 -14.93
N GLU A 168 11.31 -20.99 -14.22
CA GLU A 168 12.55 -21.65 -14.59
C GLU A 168 13.15 -22.33 -13.34
N GLY A 169 13.06 -23.63 -13.26
CA GLY A 169 13.55 -24.40 -12.13
C GLY A 169 12.92 -23.95 -10.80
N ALA A 170 13.75 -23.50 -9.86
CA ALA A 170 13.34 -23.04 -8.53
C ALA A 170 12.83 -21.58 -8.49
N TYR A 171 12.87 -20.86 -9.61
CA TYR A 171 12.54 -19.45 -9.66
C TYR A 171 11.48 -19.12 -10.71
N ALA A 172 10.69 -18.10 -10.42
CA ALA A 172 9.75 -17.48 -11.31
C ALA A 172 10.18 -16.05 -11.65
N GLN A 173 9.99 -15.63 -12.88
CA GLN A 173 10.20 -14.26 -13.34
C GLN A 173 8.89 -13.50 -13.25
N VAL A 174 8.89 -12.45 -12.43
CA VAL A 174 7.71 -11.62 -12.17
C VAL A 174 8.00 -10.18 -12.56
N ARG A 175 7.21 -9.65 -13.50
CA ARG A 175 7.28 -8.25 -13.92
C ARG A 175 6.43 -7.39 -12.99
N LEU A 176 7.07 -6.47 -12.32
CA LEU A 176 6.42 -5.48 -11.44
C LEU A 176 5.79 -4.35 -12.27
N ARG A 177 4.92 -3.57 -11.62
CA ARG A 177 4.29 -2.39 -12.25
C ARG A 177 5.31 -1.32 -12.71
N SER A 178 6.49 -1.26 -12.09
CA SER A 178 7.60 -0.40 -12.50
C SER A 178 8.26 -0.82 -13.81
N GLY A 179 7.97 -2.03 -14.33
CA GLY A 179 8.65 -2.65 -15.47
C GLY A 179 9.82 -3.55 -15.06
N GLU A 180 10.31 -3.48 -13.82
CA GLU A 180 11.37 -4.34 -13.30
C GLU A 180 10.94 -5.81 -13.33
N VAL A 181 11.80 -6.69 -13.83
CA VAL A 181 11.61 -8.15 -13.76
C VAL A 181 12.45 -8.69 -12.60
N ARG A 182 11.80 -9.35 -11.66
CA ARG A 182 12.44 -9.94 -10.50
C ARG A 182 12.31 -11.45 -10.49
N LYS A 183 13.37 -12.13 -10.05
CA LYS A 183 13.36 -13.57 -9.77
C LYS A 183 12.84 -13.80 -8.35
N ILE A 184 11.82 -14.65 -8.20
CA ILE A 184 11.16 -14.99 -6.94
C ILE A 184 11.10 -16.52 -6.88
N ASN A 185 11.32 -17.10 -5.70
CA ASN A 185 11.23 -18.56 -5.51
C ASN A 185 9.80 -19.03 -5.82
N VAL A 186 9.66 -20.14 -6.53
CA VAL A 186 8.37 -20.70 -6.94
C VAL A 186 7.48 -21.18 -5.79
N ASP A 187 8.07 -21.43 -4.62
CA ASP A 187 7.34 -21.80 -3.39
C ASP A 187 6.74 -20.59 -2.67
N CYS A 188 7.12 -19.37 -3.06
CA CYS A 188 6.49 -18.16 -2.56
C CYS A 188 5.01 -18.13 -2.96
N ARG A 189 4.17 -17.64 -2.05
CA ARG A 189 2.74 -17.48 -2.31
C ARG A 189 2.44 -16.15 -3.00
N ALA A 190 1.42 -16.17 -3.84
CA ALA A 190 0.85 -14.99 -4.46
C ALA A 190 -0.67 -15.13 -4.56
N THR A 191 -1.37 -14.01 -4.55
CA THR A 191 -2.83 -13.97 -4.71
C THR A 191 -3.18 -13.61 -6.15
N ILE A 192 -4.14 -14.31 -6.74
CA ILE A 192 -4.61 -14.08 -8.11
C ILE A 192 -5.36 -12.76 -8.22
N GLY A 193 -5.12 -12.03 -9.30
CA GLY A 193 -5.76 -10.76 -9.61
C GLY A 193 -4.91 -9.55 -9.20
N GLU A 194 -5.53 -8.39 -9.13
CA GLU A 194 -4.93 -7.12 -8.74
C GLU A 194 -5.59 -6.56 -7.48
N VAL A 195 -4.91 -5.64 -6.80
CA VAL A 195 -5.47 -4.96 -5.63
C VAL A 195 -6.55 -3.98 -6.06
N GLY A 196 -7.66 -3.95 -5.33
CA GLY A 196 -8.78 -3.03 -5.57
C GLY A 196 -8.44 -1.56 -5.27
N ASN A 197 -9.43 -0.66 -5.49
CA ASN A 197 -9.34 0.79 -5.23
C ASN A 197 -8.27 1.50 -6.09
N GLU A 198 -8.14 1.14 -7.35
CA GLU A 198 -7.15 1.69 -8.28
C GLU A 198 -7.27 3.22 -8.47
N GLU A 199 -8.50 3.76 -8.39
CA GLU A 199 -8.77 5.20 -8.53
C GLU A 199 -8.26 6.03 -7.34
N GLN A 200 -7.74 5.41 -6.30
CA GLN A 200 -7.13 6.12 -5.17
C GLN A 200 -6.02 7.09 -5.61
N SER A 201 -5.31 6.80 -6.69
CA SER A 201 -4.29 7.66 -7.29
C SER A 201 -4.85 8.96 -7.86
N LEU A 202 -6.11 8.97 -8.26
CA LEU A 202 -6.82 10.13 -8.85
C LEU A 202 -7.39 11.08 -7.80
N LYS A 203 -7.36 10.70 -6.52
CA LYS A 203 -7.85 11.50 -5.41
C LYS A 203 -6.96 12.73 -5.20
N LYS A 204 -7.59 13.91 -5.18
CA LYS A 204 -6.94 15.18 -4.84
C LYS A 204 -7.51 15.72 -3.54
N ILE A 205 -6.64 16.06 -2.60
CA ILE A 205 -7.05 16.42 -1.23
C ILE A 205 -7.46 17.91 -1.12
N GLY A 206 -7.01 18.73 -2.05
CA GLY A 206 -7.40 20.13 -2.20
C GLY A 206 -6.72 21.12 -1.24
N LYS A 207 -6.25 20.70 -0.06
CA LYS A 207 -5.61 21.59 0.94
C LYS A 207 -4.50 20.90 1.73
N ALA A 208 -3.50 21.68 2.15
CA ALA A 208 -2.35 21.20 2.94
C ALA A 208 -2.78 20.60 4.29
N GLY A 209 -3.80 21.17 4.95
CA GLY A 209 -4.32 20.64 6.21
C GLY A 209 -4.82 19.18 6.13
N ALA A 210 -5.29 18.75 4.96
CA ALA A 210 -5.70 17.35 4.77
C ALA A 210 -4.51 16.37 4.79
N ASN A 211 -3.31 16.80 4.39
CA ASN A 211 -2.07 16.04 4.59
C ASN A 211 -1.67 15.99 6.07
N ARG A 212 -1.86 17.10 6.80
CA ARG A 212 -1.63 17.13 8.26
C ARG A 212 -2.48 16.11 9.00
N TRP A 213 -3.74 15.96 8.64
CA TRP A 213 -4.64 14.94 9.22
C TRP A 213 -4.15 13.50 8.98
N ARG A 214 -3.38 13.28 7.92
CA ARG A 214 -2.77 11.98 7.60
C ARG A 214 -1.42 11.74 8.26
N GLY A 215 -0.95 12.68 9.08
CA GLY A 215 0.36 12.57 9.74
C GLY A 215 1.55 12.96 8.86
N ILE A 216 1.30 13.65 7.74
CA ILE A 216 2.35 14.18 6.87
C ILE A 216 2.63 15.62 7.29
N ARG A 217 3.85 15.88 7.74
CA ARG A 217 4.33 17.21 8.08
C ARG A 217 4.80 17.98 6.84
N PRO A 218 4.83 19.32 6.87
CA PRO A 218 5.34 20.13 5.77
C PRO A 218 6.78 19.78 5.42
N THR A 219 7.11 19.88 4.13
CA THR A 219 8.47 19.73 3.62
C THR A 219 9.08 21.12 3.44
N VAL A 220 10.25 21.34 4.03
CA VAL A 220 11.06 22.55 3.85
C VAL A 220 12.08 22.29 2.75
N ARG A 221 12.22 23.20 1.81
CA ARG A 221 13.22 23.13 0.73
C ARG A 221 14.62 23.36 1.28
N GLY A 222 15.63 22.63 0.79
CA GLY A 222 17.01 22.80 1.20
C GLY A 222 17.57 24.22 1.02
N VAL A 223 17.13 24.92 -0.03
CA VAL A 223 17.55 26.32 -0.34
C VAL A 223 17.18 27.32 0.77
N VAL A 224 16.17 27.05 1.59
CA VAL A 224 15.76 27.94 2.70
C VAL A 224 16.33 27.53 4.06
N MET A 225 17.23 26.56 4.05
CA MET A 225 17.92 26.08 5.24
C MET A 225 19.31 26.79 5.39
N ASN A 226 19.93 26.62 6.54
CA ASN A 226 21.29 27.04 6.76
C ASN A 226 22.29 26.06 6.09
N PRO A 227 23.55 26.49 5.83
CA PRO A 227 24.58 25.67 5.20
C PRO A 227 24.86 24.35 5.96
N VAL A 228 24.73 24.36 7.28
CA VAL A 228 24.92 23.18 8.13
C VAL A 228 23.82 22.12 7.93
N ASP A 229 22.62 22.55 7.54
CA ASP A 229 21.46 21.69 7.46
C ASP A 229 21.25 21.04 6.07
N HIS A 230 21.74 21.72 5.04
CA HIS A 230 21.60 21.25 3.66
C HIS A 230 22.68 21.82 2.74
N PRO A 231 23.18 21.03 1.76
CA PRO A 231 24.17 21.50 0.77
C PRO A 231 23.70 22.69 -0.08
N HIS A 232 22.40 22.93 -0.21
CA HIS A 232 21.85 24.12 -0.89
C HIS A 232 21.52 25.27 0.05
N GLY A 233 21.86 25.15 1.33
CA GLY A 233 21.60 26.19 2.33
C GLY A 233 22.56 27.37 2.24
N GLY A 234 22.17 28.49 2.85
CA GLY A 234 22.94 29.70 2.93
C GLY A 234 22.69 30.71 1.80
N GLY A 235 23.46 31.81 1.82
CA GLY A 235 23.33 32.93 0.90
C GLY A 235 22.43 34.05 1.42
N GLU A 236 22.41 35.19 0.69
CA GLU A 236 21.53 36.33 0.98
C GLU A 236 20.31 36.33 0.06
N GLY A 237 19.14 36.64 0.61
CA GLY A 237 17.88 36.76 -0.12
C GLY A 237 17.48 35.48 -0.84
N ARG A 238 17.05 35.58 -2.08
CA ARG A 238 16.73 34.47 -2.97
C ARG A 238 18.00 33.94 -3.64
N THR A 239 18.75 33.13 -2.93
CA THR A 239 19.92 32.48 -3.51
C THR A 239 19.48 31.29 -4.35
N GLY A 240 20.06 31.11 -5.54
CA GLY A 240 19.93 29.93 -6.37
C GLY A 240 20.78 28.77 -5.87
N GLU A 241 20.57 27.60 -6.46
CA GLU A 241 21.44 26.45 -6.23
C GLU A 241 22.73 26.63 -7.02
N ALA A 242 23.85 26.89 -6.31
CA ALA A 242 25.18 27.06 -6.93
C ALA A 242 25.77 25.72 -7.44
N ARG A 243 25.04 24.63 -7.36
CA ARG A 243 25.43 23.26 -7.77
C ARG A 243 24.25 22.50 -8.33
N GLU A 244 24.53 21.32 -8.90
CA GLU A 244 23.48 20.40 -9.28
C GLU A 244 22.59 20.01 -8.08
N PRO A 245 21.28 19.76 -8.30
CA PRO A 245 20.37 19.39 -7.24
C PRO A 245 20.83 18.12 -6.50
N VAL A 246 21.00 18.25 -5.19
CA VAL A 246 21.40 17.12 -4.32
C VAL A 246 20.44 16.98 -3.14
N GLY A 247 20.44 15.79 -2.54
CA GLY A 247 19.73 15.53 -1.29
C GLY A 247 20.47 16.11 -0.06
N PRO A 248 19.89 16.04 1.15
CA PRO A 248 20.51 16.53 2.39
C PRO A 248 21.88 15.90 2.70
N TRP A 249 22.13 14.72 2.14
CA TRP A 249 23.39 13.97 2.33
C TRP A 249 24.34 14.11 1.15
N GLY A 250 24.07 15.05 0.22
CA GLY A 250 24.92 15.30 -0.94
C GLY A 250 24.72 14.33 -2.10
N THR A 251 23.84 13.36 -2.01
CA THR A 251 23.51 12.44 -3.11
C THR A 251 22.77 13.16 -4.24
N PRO A 252 23.17 12.98 -5.53
CA PRO A 252 22.49 13.60 -6.66
C PRO A 252 20.98 13.30 -6.66
N ALA A 253 20.15 14.34 -6.86
CA ALA A 253 18.70 14.20 -6.93
C ALA A 253 18.20 13.82 -8.32
N LYS A 254 19.02 14.01 -9.36
CA LYS A 254 18.73 13.65 -10.76
C LYS A 254 19.78 12.68 -11.27
N GLY A 255 19.35 11.71 -12.07
CA GLY A 255 20.23 10.75 -12.74
C GLY A 255 20.87 9.72 -11.82
N TYR A 256 20.68 9.78 -10.52
CA TYR A 256 21.19 8.77 -9.59
C TYR A 256 20.30 7.53 -9.61
N ARG A 257 20.92 6.37 -9.68
CA ARG A 257 20.21 5.08 -9.69
C ARG A 257 19.63 4.80 -8.30
N THR A 258 18.33 4.59 -8.24
CA THR A 258 17.59 4.30 -7.01
C THR A 258 17.41 2.79 -6.82
#